data_8a7ff9e78545a68a2432993c74912dee
#
_entry.id   8a7ff9e78545a68a2432993c74912dee
#
_cell.length_a   1.000
_cell.length_b   1.000
_cell.length_c   1.000
_cell.angle_alpha   90.00
_cell.angle_beta   90.00
_cell.angle_gamma   90.00
#
_symmetry.space_group_name_H-M   'P 1'
#
loop_
_entity.id
_entity.type
_entity.pdbx_description
1 polymer ?
#
loop_
_entity_poly.entity_id
_entity_poly.type
_entity_poly.pdbx_seq_one_letter_code
_entity_poly.pdbx_strand_id
1 'polypeptide(L)'
;YWRDVGTIDAYWSANLDLTSITPDLDMYDRQWPIWTHQEQLPPAKFVFDDEGRRGMVVDSLVSGGCIISGAYARRSVLFSKVRLHSYCHVEEAVLLPEVDVGRHCRLRKVVIDKGCQIPDGMSIGFDAAEDARRFFRTEQGVVLATREMLERLAPEGKPAGGRG
;
A
#
# COMPACT_ATOMS: atom_id res chain seq x y z
N TYR A 1 1.78 17.91 18.27
CA TYR A 1 1.98 17.54 16.84
C TYR A 1 0.75 17.92 16.00
N TRP A 2 0.95 18.68 14.96
CA TRP A 2 -0.10 19.04 14.01
C TRP A 2 0.46 19.00 12.59
N ARG A 3 -0.29 18.43 11.65
CA ARG A 3 0.10 18.36 10.24
C ARG A 3 -1.13 18.47 9.35
N ASP A 4 -1.08 19.35 8.36
CA ASP A 4 -2.10 19.44 7.33
C ASP A 4 -1.95 18.28 6.35
N VAL A 5 -3.04 17.58 6.07
CA VAL A 5 -3.12 16.48 5.12
C VAL A 5 -4.11 16.77 3.99
N GLY A 6 -4.34 18.03 3.69
CA GLY A 6 -5.30 18.49 2.69
C GLY A 6 -4.93 18.17 1.23
N THR A 7 -3.73 17.68 0.97
CA THR A 7 -3.28 17.25 -0.36
C THR A 7 -2.81 15.81 -0.34
N ILE A 8 -2.78 15.14 -1.50
CA ILE A 8 -2.30 13.78 -1.63
C ILE A 8 -0.83 13.67 -1.24
N ASP A 9 -0.01 14.65 -1.63
CA ASP A 9 1.40 14.69 -1.25
C ASP A 9 1.58 14.81 0.26
N ALA A 10 0.81 15.69 0.90
CA ALA A 10 0.86 15.88 2.34
C ALA A 10 0.37 14.62 3.09
N TYR A 11 -0.72 14.01 2.62
CA TYR A 11 -1.24 12.75 3.17
C TYR A 11 -0.22 11.61 3.05
N TRP A 12 0.35 11.42 1.86
CA TRP A 12 1.38 10.41 1.60
C TRP A 12 2.60 10.62 2.51
N SER A 13 3.14 11.85 2.54
CA SER A 13 4.31 12.18 3.35
C SER A 13 4.04 11.98 4.85
N ALA A 14 2.89 12.42 5.36
CA ALA A 14 2.54 12.27 6.77
C ALA A 14 2.46 10.80 7.20
N ASN A 15 1.93 9.93 6.34
CA ASN A 15 1.90 8.49 6.62
C ASN A 15 3.32 7.88 6.59
N LEU A 16 4.16 8.26 5.63
CA LEU A 16 5.52 7.72 5.54
C LEU A 16 6.43 8.21 6.67
N ASP A 17 6.22 9.40 7.20
CA ASP A 17 6.98 9.88 8.36
C ASP A 17 6.83 8.95 9.57
N LEU A 18 5.68 8.30 9.72
CA LEU A 18 5.46 7.31 10.78
C LEU A 18 6.36 6.07 10.66
N THR A 19 6.92 5.81 9.48
CA THR A 19 7.86 4.70 9.24
C THR A 19 9.31 5.06 9.59
N SER A 20 9.57 6.31 9.94
CA SER A 20 10.89 6.77 10.38
C SER A 20 11.30 6.10 11.69
N ILE A 21 12.61 5.97 11.90
CA ILE A 21 13.16 5.44 13.17
C ILE A 21 12.79 6.35 14.34
N THR A 22 12.78 7.65 14.11
CA THR A 22 12.40 8.67 15.11
C THR A 22 11.33 9.59 14.52
N PRO A 23 10.06 9.13 14.46
CA PRO A 23 8.99 9.95 13.93
C PRO A 23 8.62 11.08 14.91
N ASP A 24 8.18 12.23 14.39
CA ASP A 24 7.69 13.33 15.21
C ASP A 24 6.45 12.93 16.04
N LEU A 25 5.60 12.06 15.49
CA LEU A 25 4.48 11.44 16.17
C LEU A 25 4.82 9.98 16.51
N ASP A 26 5.12 9.71 17.77
CA ASP A 26 5.36 8.35 18.24
C ASP A 26 4.02 7.66 18.62
N MET A 27 3.56 6.76 17.80
CA MET A 27 2.34 5.97 18.07
C MET A 27 2.56 4.92 19.16
N TYR A 28 3.79 4.66 19.59
CA TYR A 28 4.14 3.67 20.61
C TYR A 28 4.41 4.30 21.99
N ASP A 29 4.21 5.63 22.13
CA ASP A 29 4.36 6.30 23.41
C ASP A 29 3.30 5.81 24.39
N ARG A 30 3.76 5.11 25.44
CA ARG A 30 2.89 4.56 26.50
C ARG A 30 2.34 5.63 27.44
N GLN A 31 2.96 6.80 27.49
CA GLN A 31 2.52 7.89 28.35
C GLN A 31 1.42 8.72 27.67
N TRP A 32 1.35 8.66 26.36
CA TRP A 32 0.31 9.32 25.56
C TRP A 32 -0.29 8.35 24.53
N PRO A 33 -1.07 7.36 24.96
CA PRO A 33 -1.64 6.37 24.05
C PRO A 33 -2.68 7.02 23.13
N ILE A 34 -2.57 6.71 21.85
CA ILE A 34 -3.55 7.12 20.84
C ILE A 34 -4.67 6.08 20.81
N TRP A 35 -5.84 6.47 21.30
CA TRP A 35 -7.02 5.61 21.28
C TRP A 35 -7.76 5.76 19.96
N THR A 36 -7.97 4.66 19.26
CA THR A 36 -8.75 4.59 18.03
C THR A 36 -9.55 3.29 18.00
N HIS A 37 -10.57 3.26 17.15
CA HIS A 37 -11.28 2.00 16.90
C HIS A 37 -10.33 1.00 16.24
N GLN A 38 -10.20 -0.17 16.85
CA GLN A 38 -9.43 -1.28 16.28
C GLN A 38 -10.37 -2.44 15.98
N GLU A 39 -10.45 -2.83 14.71
CA GLU A 39 -11.09 -4.08 14.33
C GLU A 39 -10.28 -5.25 14.89
N GLN A 40 -10.97 -6.26 15.43
CA GLN A 40 -10.32 -7.48 15.88
C GLN A 40 -9.90 -8.32 14.68
N LEU A 41 -8.62 -8.30 14.35
CA LEU A 41 -8.03 -8.97 13.20
C LEU A 41 -6.91 -9.89 13.66
N PRO A 42 -6.66 -10.98 12.91
CA PRO A 42 -5.48 -11.79 13.16
C PRO A 42 -4.19 -10.99 12.91
N PRO A 43 -3.07 -11.39 13.51
CA PRO A 43 -1.78 -10.76 13.23
C PRO A 43 -1.44 -10.80 11.73
N ALA A 44 -0.59 -9.86 11.30
CA ALA A 44 -0.03 -9.89 9.96
C ALA A 44 0.80 -11.16 9.75
N LYS A 45 0.67 -11.77 8.57
CA LYS A 45 1.34 -13.01 8.21
C LYS A 45 2.32 -12.80 7.07
N PHE A 46 3.55 -13.29 7.28
CA PHE A 46 4.63 -13.26 6.29
C PHE A 46 4.97 -14.69 5.90
N VAL A 47 4.92 -15.01 4.63
CA VAL A 47 5.18 -16.37 4.15
C VAL A 47 6.13 -16.39 2.97
N PHE A 48 6.75 -17.52 2.80
CA PHE A 48 7.81 -17.88 1.87
C PHE A 48 9.19 -17.32 2.24
N ASP A 49 10.17 -18.17 2.10
CA ASP A 49 11.60 -17.88 2.23
C ASP A 49 12.36 -18.70 1.17
N ASP A 50 11.91 -18.62 -0.06
CA ASP A 50 12.56 -19.24 -1.20
C ASP A 50 13.48 -18.23 -1.91
N GLU A 51 14.45 -18.72 -2.68
CA GLU A 51 15.27 -17.88 -3.51
C GLU A 51 14.41 -17.07 -4.50
N GLY A 52 14.55 -15.73 -4.46
CA GLY A 52 13.75 -14.82 -5.29
C GLY A 52 12.29 -14.62 -4.85
N ARG A 53 11.81 -15.35 -3.81
CA ARG A 53 10.46 -15.22 -3.28
C ARG A 53 10.49 -15.24 -1.75
N ARG A 54 10.60 -14.07 -1.16
CA ARG A 54 10.65 -13.91 0.30
C ARG A 54 9.63 -12.88 0.77
N GLY A 55 8.80 -13.25 1.75
CA GLY A 55 7.87 -12.32 2.41
C GLY A 55 8.62 -11.44 3.41
N MET A 56 9.04 -10.25 3.00
CA MET A 56 9.86 -9.36 3.79
C MET A 56 9.36 -7.92 3.73
N VAL A 57 9.27 -7.29 4.90
CA VAL A 57 8.90 -5.87 5.03
C VAL A 57 9.91 -5.17 5.93
N VAL A 58 10.42 -4.02 5.48
CA VAL A 58 11.48 -3.24 6.14
C VAL A 58 11.06 -1.78 6.27
N ASP A 59 11.40 -1.11 7.38
CA ASP A 59 11.12 0.31 7.65
C ASP A 59 9.65 0.67 7.35
N SER A 60 8.71 -0.12 7.83
CA SER A 60 7.30 -0.03 7.42
C SER A 60 6.36 -0.31 8.59
N LEU A 61 5.11 0.13 8.44
CA LEU A 61 4.03 -0.21 9.35
C LEU A 61 3.09 -1.22 8.68
N VAL A 62 2.78 -2.31 9.37
CA VAL A 62 1.90 -3.37 8.86
C VAL A 62 0.80 -3.62 9.88
N SER A 63 -0.44 -3.35 9.51
CA SER A 63 -1.61 -3.54 10.35
C SER A 63 -2.07 -5.00 10.40
N GLY A 64 -2.99 -5.30 11.31
CA GLY A 64 -3.59 -6.63 11.43
C GLY A 64 -4.30 -7.11 10.17
N GLY A 65 -4.38 -8.43 10.00
CA GLY A 65 -5.04 -9.08 8.88
C GLY A 65 -4.27 -9.04 7.55
N CYS A 66 -3.09 -8.41 7.51
CA CYS A 66 -2.27 -8.39 6.30
C CYS A 66 -1.64 -9.77 6.00
N ILE A 67 -1.48 -10.07 4.72
CA ILE A 67 -0.75 -11.25 4.24
C ILE A 67 0.29 -10.80 3.23
N ILE A 68 1.57 -11.00 3.57
CA ILE A 68 2.71 -10.72 2.71
C ILE A 68 3.23 -12.07 2.20
N SER A 69 2.86 -12.40 0.97
CA SER A 69 3.09 -13.72 0.39
C SER A 69 4.23 -13.69 -0.64
N GLY A 70 5.47 -13.84 -0.19
CA GLY A 70 6.62 -13.82 -1.08
C GLY A 70 6.86 -12.48 -1.78
N ALA A 71 6.50 -11.40 -1.13
CA ALA A 71 6.63 -10.03 -1.61
C ALA A 71 7.61 -9.23 -0.75
N TYR A 72 8.22 -8.23 -1.33
CA TYR A 72 9.06 -7.27 -0.65
C TYR A 72 8.37 -5.92 -0.54
N ALA A 73 8.35 -5.36 0.67
CA ALA A 73 7.90 -3.98 0.88
C ALA A 73 8.90 -3.20 1.74
N ARG A 74 9.06 -1.92 1.43
CA ARG A 74 9.96 -1.03 2.15
C ARG A 74 9.38 0.38 2.26
N ARG A 75 9.62 1.05 3.41
CA ARG A 75 9.15 2.41 3.67
C ARG A 75 7.69 2.60 3.26
N SER A 76 6.84 1.72 3.75
CA SER A 76 5.45 1.66 3.34
C SER A 76 4.52 1.50 4.53
N VAL A 77 3.29 1.97 4.37
CA VAL A 77 2.22 1.78 5.35
C VAL A 77 1.18 0.86 4.74
N LEU A 78 1.04 -0.33 5.31
CA LEU A 78 0.05 -1.32 4.92
C LEU A 78 -1.08 -1.32 5.95
N PHE A 79 -2.23 -0.79 5.57
CA PHE A 79 -3.42 -0.78 6.41
C PHE A 79 -4.03 -2.18 6.55
N SER A 80 -5.10 -2.29 7.32
CA SER A 80 -5.70 -3.58 7.65
C SER A 80 -6.10 -4.40 6.42
N LYS A 81 -5.87 -5.71 6.49
CA LYS A 81 -6.26 -6.69 5.46
C LYS A 81 -5.62 -6.47 4.09
N VAL A 82 -4.50 -5.76 4.01
CA VAL A 82 -3.74 -5.65 2.77
C VAL A 82 -3.10 -6.99 2.42
N ARG A 83 -3.16 -7.34 1.15
CA ARG A 83 -2.57 -8.57 0.63
C ARG A 83 -1.57 -8.25 -0.47
N LEU A 84 -0.33 -8.73 -0.30
CA LEU A 84 0.70 -8.67 -1.33
C LEU A 84 1.00 -10.08 -1.82
N HIS A 85 0.78 -10.32 -3.12
CA HIS A 85 1.09 -11.60 -3.75
C HIS A 85 2.56 -11.70 -4.16
N SER A 86 2.98 -12.91 -4.53
CA SER A 86 4.39 -13.24 -4.77
C SER A 86 5.05 -12.38 -5.85
N TYR A 87 6.32 -12.11 -5.64
CA TYR A 87 7.19 -11.33 -6.52
C TYR A 87 6.82 -9.85 -6.66
N CYS A 88 5.96 -9.33 -5.76
CA CYS A 88 5.70 -7.90 -5.70
C CYS A 88 6.85 -7.15 -5.05
N HIS A 89 7.08 -5.94 -5.55
CA HIS A 89 8.01 -4.98 -4.99
C HIS A 89 7.27 -3.68 -4.71
N VAL A 90 7.18 -3.31 -3.43
CA VAL A 90 6.40 -2.15 -2.96
C VAL A 90 7.32 -1.22 -2.19
N GLU A 91 7.41 0.03 -2.60
CA GLU A 91 8.30 1.01 -1.99
C GLU A 91 7.60 2.36 -1.85
N GLU A 92 7.80 3.01 -0.71
CA GLU A 92 7.21 4.33 -0.43
C GLU A 92 5.70 4.40 -0.72
N ALA A 93 4.97 3.36 -0.32
CA ALA A 93 3.56 3.21 -0.63
C ALA A 93 2.67 3.33 0.62
N VAL A 94 1.52 3.94 0.43
CA VAL A 94 0.42 3.92 1.39
C VAL A 94 -0.71 3.09 0.79
N LEU A 95 -0.91 1.88 1.31
CA LEU A 95 -1.95 0.97 0.85
C LEU A 95 -3.09 0.96 1.86
N LEU A 96 -4.23 1.51 1.46
CA LEU A 96 -5.42 1.63 2.32
C LEU A 96 -6.08 0.26 2.56
N PRO A 97 -7.03 0.15 3.51
CA PRO A 97 -7.57 -1.15 3.89
C PRO A 97 -8.09 -2.00 2.73
N GLU A 98 -7.86 -3.31 2.81
CA GLU A 98 -8.37 -4.30 1.85
C GLU A 98 -7.79 -4.17 0.43
N VAL A 99 -6.66 -3.50 0.26
CA VAL A 99 -5.94 -3.49 -1.03
C VAL A 99 -5.33 -4.86 -1.28
N ASP A 100 -5.57 -5.39 -2.47
CA ASP A 100 -5.01 -6.66 -2.95
C ASP A 100 -4.08 -6.37 -4.14
N VAL A 101 -2.78 -6.64 -3.97
CA VAL A 101 -1.76 -6.42 -4.99
C VAL A 101 -1.40 -7.75 -5.64
N GLY A 102 -1.75 -7.90 -6.90
CA GLY A 102 -1.50 -9.11 -7.68
C GLY A 102 -0.01 -9.44 -7.83
N ARG A 103 0.30 -10.59 -8.43
CA ARG A 103 1.68 -11.09 -8.59
C ARG A 103 2.51 -10.20 -9.51
N HIS A 104 3.82 -10.15 -9.26
CA HIS A 104 4.78 -9.40 -10.11
C HIS A 104 4.49 -7.90 -10.26
N CYS A 105 3.75 -7.31 -9.35
CA CYS A 105 3.49 -5.87 -9.35
C CYS A 105 4.68 -5.09 -8.82
N ARG A 106 4.82 -3.86 -9.31
CA ARG A 106 5.82 -2.91 -8.84
C ARG A 106 5.13 -1.59 -8.51
N LEU A 107 5.17 -1.22 -7.24
CA LEU A 107 4.54 0.02 -6.76
C LEU A 107 5.60 0.90 -6.11
N ARG A 108 5.64 2.16 -6.48
CA ARG A 108 6.57 3.13 -5.88
C ARG A 108 5.94 4.52 -5.80
N LYS A 109 6.06 5.14 -4.62
CA LYS A 109 5.56 6.49 -4.36
C LYS A 109 4.07 6.63 -4.71
N VAL A 110 3.26 5.79 -4.10
CA VAL A 110 1.84 5.65 -4.43
C VAL A 110 0.94 5.72 -3.20
N VAL A 111 -0.29 6.14 -3.42
CA VAL A 111 -1.42 5.93 -2.52
C VAL A 111 -2.44 5.08 -3.27
N ILE A 112 -2.76 3.91 -2.74
CA ILE A 112 -3.77 3.02 -3.31
C ILE A 112 -5.01 3.04 -2.42
N ASP A 113 -6.15 3.40 -2.99
CA ASP A 113 -7.41 3.53 -2.26
C ASP A 113 -7.94 2.18 -1.80
N LYS A 114 -8.81 2.22 -0.78
CA LYS A 114 -9.35 1.02 -0.12
C LYS A 114 -10.02 0.06 -1.10
N GLY A 115 -9.82 -1.22 -0.87
CA GLY A 115 -10.46 -2.30 -1.62
C GLY A 115 -10.05 -2.38 -3.10
N CYS A 116 -8.99 -1.66 -3.50
CA CYS A 116 -8.45 -1.77 -4.85
C CYS A 116 -7.81 -3.12 -5.07
N GLN A 117 -8.04 -3.69 -6.26
CA GLN A 117 -7.36 -4.89 -6.74
C GLN A 117 -6.40 -4.49 -7.87
N ILE A 118 -5.11 -4.60 -7.60
CA ILE A 118 -4.07 -4.30 -8.59
C ILE A 118 -3.81 -5.57 -9.40
N PRO A 119 -4.04 -5.55 -10.72
CA PRO A 119 -3.83 -6.72 -11.57
C PRO A 119 -2.37 -7.20 -11.58
N ASP A 120 -2.18 -8.49 -11.84
CA ASP A 120 -0.85 -9.08 -11.95
C ASP A 120 0.03 -8.32 -12.97
N GLY A 121 1.28 -8.09 -12.61
CA GLY A 121 2.29 -7.47 -13.48
C GLY A 121 2.17 -5.95 -13.63
N MET A 122 1.26 -5.30 -12.92
CA MET A 122 1.10 -3.84 -13.04
C MET A 122 2.25 -3.10 -12.35
N SER A 123 2.79 -2.09 -13.05
CA SER A 123 3.76 -1.13 -12.51
C SER A 123 3.12 0.24 -12.36
N ILE A 124 3.26 0.85 -11.17
CA ILE A 124 2.77 2.20 -10.86
C ILE A 124 3.88 2.97 -10.16
N GLY A 125 4.16 4.19 -10.61
CA GLY A 125 5.19 5.06 -10.04
C GLY A 125 6.55 4.97 -10.74
N PHE A 126 6.61 4.37 -11.93
CA PHE A 126 7.86 4.18 -12.70
C PHE A 126 7.88 4.93 -14.04
N ASP A 127 6.74 5.15 -14.65
CA ASP A 127 6.58 5.91 -15.89
C ASP A 127 5.59 7.05 -15.66
N ALA A 128 6.10 8.28 -15.58
CA ALA A 128 5.29 9.46 -15.25
C ALA A 128 4.19 9.74 -16.28
N ALA A 129 4.46 9.53 -17.57
CA ALA A 129 3.51 9.79 -18.66
C ALA A 129 2.39 8.75 -18.65
N GLU A 130 2.75 7.48 -18.47
CA GLU A 130 1.78 6.40 -18.40
C GLU A 130 0.93 6.50 -17.12
N ASP A 131 1.54 6.80 -15.98
CA ASP A 131 0.83 6.97 -14.71
C ASP A 131 -0.16 8.14 -14.77
N ALA A 132 0.22 9.29 -15.35
CA ALA A 132 -0.67 10.43 -15.53
C ALA A 132 -1.86 10.14 -16.46
N ARG A 133 -1.70 9.23 -17.40
CA ARG A 133 -2.77 8.79 -18.29
C ARG A 133 -3.75 7.83 -17.63
N ARG A 134 -3.26 6.97 -16.73
CA ARG A 134 -4.06 5.92 -16.06
C ARG A 134 -4.65 6.37 -14.74
N PHE A 135 -3.92 7.19 -14.00
CA PHE A 135 -4.18 7.54 -12.60
C PHE A 135 -4.08 9.05 -12.38
N PHE A 136 -4.35 9.48 -11.16
CA PHE A 136 -4.03 10.84 -10.76
C PHE A 136 -2.56 10.90 -10.29
N ARG A 137 -1.77 11.77 -10.89
CA ARG A 137 -0.38 12.00 -10.52
C ARG A 137 -0.17 13.45 -10.09
N THR A 138 0.37 13.65 -8.89
CA THR A 138 0.69 15.00 -8.39
C THR A 138 1.94 15.57 -9.09
N GLU A 139 2.15 16.87 -8.94
CA GLU A 139 3.38 17.53 -9.45
C GLU A 139 4.64 16.97 -8.77
N GLN A 140 4.55 16.58 -7.50
CA GLN A 140 5.64 15.96 -6.76
C GLN A 140 5.86 14.47 -7.11
N GLY A 141 5.01 13.91 -7.94
CA GLY A 141 5.14 12.56 -8.47
C GLY A 141 4.50 11.45 -7.64
N VAL A 142 3.67 11.80 -6.66
CA VAL A 142 2.84 10.80 -5.95
C VAL A 142 1.70 10.37 -6.86
N VAL A 143 1.46 9.08 -6.99
CA VAL A 143 0.38 8.53 -7.81
C VAL A 143 -0.74 8.02 -6.91
N LEU A 144 -1.95 8.51 -7.14
CA LEU A 144 -3.16 8.00 -6.51
C LEU A 144 -3.90 7.09 -7.48
N ALA A 145 -4.13 5.84 -7.08
CA ALA A 145 -4.98 4.91 -7.80
C ALA A 145 -6.25 4.61 -6.99
N THR A 146 -7.40 4.81 -7.62
CA THR A 146 -8.71 4.47 -7.06
C THR A 146 -9.32 3.28 -7.80
N ARG A 147 -10.36 2.69 -7.19
CA ARG A 147 -11.08 1.58 -7.82
C ARG A 147 -11.63 1.98 -9.20
N GLU A 148 -12.24 3.15 -9.31
CA GLU A 148 -12.80 3.63 -10.58
C GLU A 148 -11.73 3.77 -11.68
N MET A 149 -10.54 4.25 -11.32
CA MET A 149 -9.43 4.37 -12.26
C MET A 149 -8.98 3.00 -12.76
N LEU A 150 -8.89 2.01 -11.85
CA LEU A 150 -8.52 0.64 -12.20
C LEU A 150 -9.59 -0.05 -13.06
N GLU A 151 -10.86 0.15 -12.76
CA GLU A 151 -11.98 -0.40 -13.53
C GLU A 151 -11.99 0.10 -14.98
N ARG A 152 -11.64 1.37 -15.21
CA ARG A 152 -11.49 1.94 -16.57
C ARG A 152 -10.38 1.29 -17.39
N LEU A 153 -9.39 0.68 -16.74
CA LEU A 153 -8.27 -0.01 -17.38
C LEU A 153 -8.57 -1.49 -17.66
N ALA A 154 -9.61 -2.05 -17.02
CA ALA A 154 -10.02 -3.41 -17.28
C ALA A 154 -10.62 -3.51 -18.71
N PRO A 155 -10.23 -4.51 -19.52
CA PRO A 155 -10.88 -4.74 -20.80
C PRO A 155 -12.37 -5.03 -20.57
N GLU A 156 -13.24 -4.37 -21.34
CA GLU A 156 -14.68 -4.61 -21.30
C GLU A 156 -14.96 -6.11 -21.45
N GLY A 157 -15.48 -6.75 -20.41
CA GLY A 157 -15.97 -8.13 -20.52
C GLY A 157 -15.46 -9.17 -19.52
N LYS A 158 -14.75 -8.82 -18.46
CA LYS A 158 -14.42 -9.81 -17.41
C LYS A 158 -15.09 -9.43 -16.10
N PRO A 159 -16.15 -10.13 -15.65
CA PRO A 159 -16.69 -9.94 -14.30
C PRO A 159 -15.59 -10.28 -13.29
N ALA A 160 -15.48 -9.46 -12.24
CA ALA A 160 -14.59 -9.70 -11.12
C ALA A 160 -14.86 -11.13 -10.59
N GLY A 161 -13.93 -12.02 -10.84
CA GLY A 161 -14.02 -13.41 -10.41
C GLY A 161 -13.94 -13.47 -8.90
N GLY A 162 -15.08 -13.73 -8.25
CA GLY A 162 -15.10 -14.18 -6.87
C GLY A 162 -14.27 -15.44 -6.76
N ARG A 163 -13.23 -15.40 -5.96
CA ARG A 163 -12.53 -16.61 -5.51
C ARG A 163 -12.97 -16.86 -4.07
N GLY A 164 -13.65 -17.99 -3.90
CA GLY A 164 -13.96 -18.58 -2.61
C GLY A 164 -12.70 -19.00 -1.85
#